data_e4c10fd92b535f70953898c1a9cb107c
#
_entry.id   e4c10fd92b535f70953898c1a9cb107c
#
_cell.length_a   1.000
_cell.length_b   1.000
_cell.length_c   1.000
_cell.angle_alpha   90.00
_cell.angle_beta   90.00
_cell.angle_gamma   90.00
#
_symmetry.space_group_name_H-M   'P 1'
#
loop_
_entity.id
_entity.type
_entity.pdbx_description
1 polymer ?
#
loop_
_entity_poly.entity_id
_entity_poly.type
_entity_poly.pdbx_seq_one_letter_code
_entity_poly.pdbx_strand_id
1 'polypeptide(L)'
;MGVLKIDRKLQDQLFKEIQDSLDNELNYQIEAQNLEVARTFHQALDPKIIIPQVYKDYSSRHILTLSLEHGESIETASTWSQETRNELGRRLFRAIGREIFFLKRFHCDPHPGNFAFREDGSVIVYDYGGVKTLSTEIVMHFKQLIQAARDSDILAMEQQLTALHSMSEQGKFPAELYEAWLEVLMRPLTTLYDFAENSAHHDGIELVKPSLKYWDVFKPSPDTLMVNRTVSGHYWNLIHLKVHDNLNDLFEELVPPPA
;
A
#
# COMPACT_ATOMS: atom_id res chain seq x y z
N MET A 1 26.34 -17.80 -24.10
CA MET A 1 25.08 -17.68 -23.31
C MET A 1 25.06 -18.84 -22.31
N GLY A 2 25.42 -18.58 -21.05
CA GLY A 2 25.39 -19.59 -19.99
C GLY A 2 23.96 -19.78 -19.53
N VAL A 3 23.38 -20.93 -19.79
CA VAL A 3 22.12 -21.36 -19.19
C VAL A 3 22.42 -21.54 -17.70
N LEU A 4 21.86 -20.67 -16.86
CA LEU A 4 21.86 -20.87 -15.41
C LEU A 4 21.20 -22.23 -15.14
N LYS A 5 22.00 -23.24 -14.79
CA LYS A 5 21.48 -24.50 -14.26
C LYS A 5 20.92 -24.21 -12.88
N ILE A 6 19.63 -23.90 -12.83
CA ILE A 6 18.90 -23.81 -11.56
C ILE A 6 18.88 -25.22 -10.97
N ASP A 7 19.31 -25.36 -9.71
CA ASP A 7 19.30 -26.63 -8.98
C ASP A 7 17.87 -27.20 -8.96
N ARG A 8 17.75 -28.49 -9.21
CA ARG A 8 16.46 -29.20 -9.27
C ARG A 8 15.63 -29.01 -7.99
N LYS A 9 16.31 -29.00 -6.85
CA LYS A 9 15.68 -28.76 -5.54
C LYS A 9 15.06 -27.35 -5.45
N LEU A 10 15.75 -26.34 -6.00
CA LEU A 10 15.26 -24.96 -6.04
C LEU A 10 14.09 -24.84 -7.04
N GLN A 11 14.13 -25.56 -8.16
CA GLN A 11 13.01 -25.60 -9.10
C GLN A 11 11.75 -26.21 -8.46
N ASP A 12 11.89 -27.34 -7.75
CA ASP A 12 10.80 -28.02 -7.08
C ASP A 12 10.20 -27.14 -5.96
N GLN A 13 11.05 -26.40 -5.23
CA GLN A 13 10.61 -25.44 -4.22
C GLN A 13 9.82 -24.28 -4.84
N LEU A 14 10.35 -23.66 -5.89
CA LEU A 14 9.67 -22.57 -6.60
C LEU A 14 8.35 -23.04 -7.22
N PHE A 15 8.32 -24.24 -7.78
CA PHE A 15 7.11 -24.82 -8.36
C PHE A 15 6.04 -25.06 -7.28
N LYS A 16 6.46 -25.55 -6.12
CA LYS A 16 5.57 -25.75 -4.98
C LYS A 16 5.03 -24.43 -4.44
N GLU A 17 5.88 -23.41 -4.30
CA GLU A 17 5.46 -22.07 -3.87
C GLU A 17 4.46 -21.43 -4.84
N ILE A 18 4.68 -21.60 -6.15
CA ILE A 18 3.73 -21.12 -7.17
C ILE A 18 2.42 -21.89 -7.07
N GLN A 19 2.49 -23.22 -6.91
CA GLN A 19 1.29 -24.05 -6.77
C GLN A 19 0.49 -23.70 -5.51
N ASP A 20 1.16 -23.55 -4.36
CA ASP A 20 0.54 -23.18 -3.10
C ASP A 20 -0.07 -21.74 -3.19
N SER A 21 0.59 -20.82 -3.90
CA SER A 21 0.05 -19.49 -4.17
C SER A 21 -1.21 -19.54 -5.04
N LEU A 22 -1.18 -20.32 -6.12
CA LEU A 22 -2.34 -20.50 -7.00
C LEU A 22 -3.50 -21.21 -6.28
N ASP A 23 -3.22 -22.23 -5.47
CA ASP A 23 -4.23 -22.94 -4.69
C ASP A 23 -4.91 -22.01 -3.66
N ASN A 24 -4.16 -21.08 -3.07
CA ASN A 24 -4.70 -20.06 -2.17
C ASN A 24 -5.53 -19.02 -2.95
N GLU A 25 -5.07 -18.58 -4.10
CA GLU A 25 -5.76 -17.62 -4.97
C GLU A 25 -7.08 -18.19 -5.55
N LEU A 26 -7.14 -19.51 -5.73
CA LEU A 26 -8.35 -20.24 -6.17
C LEU A 26 -9.30 -20.62 -5.01
N ASN A 27 -8.99 -20.22 -3.77
CA ASN A 27 -9.80 -20.54 -2.61
C ASN A 27 -10.65 -19.34 -2.16
N TYR A 28 -11.80 -19.17 -2.77
CA TYR A 28 -12.73 -18.09 -2.45
C TYR A 28 -13.29 -18.08 -1.01
N GLN A 29 -13.11 -19.16 -0.24
CA GLN A 29 -13.45 -19.15 1.18
C GLN A 29 -12.51 -18.24 1.98
N ILE A 30 -11.22 -18.16 1.59
CA ILE A 30 -10.25 -17.26 2.20
C ILE A 30 -10.61 -15.82 1.85
N GLU A 31 -10.91 -15.54 0.59
CA GLU A 31 -11.31 -14.22 0.15
C GLU A 31 -12.62 -13.75 0.81
N ALA A 32 -13.61 -14.64 0.93
CA ALA A 32 -14.85 -14.38 1.65
C ALA A 32 -14.58 -13.96 3.12
N GLN A 33 -13.65 -14.63 3.81
CA GLN A 33 -13.26 -14.27 5.18
C GLN A 33 -12.56 -12.91 5.22
N ASN A 34 -11.68 -12.62 4.26
CA ASN A 34 -10.98 -11.35 4.16
C ASN A 34 -11.97 -10.19 3.93
N LEU A 35 -12.91 -10.36 3.00
CA LEU A 35 -13.99 -9.39 2.74
C LEU A 35 -14.83 -9.10 3.99
N GLU A 36 -15.22 -10.11 4.74
CA GLU A 36 -16.00 -9.95 5.98
C GLU A 36 -15.23 -9.19 7.06
N VAL A 37 -13.93 -9.48 7.22
CA VAL A 37 -13.06 -8.76 8.17
C VAL A 37 -12.92 -7.30 7.76
N ALA A 38 -12.58 -7.04 6.50
CA ALA A 38 -12.43 -5.68 5.98
C ALA A 38 -13.75 -4.90 6.03
N ARG A 39 -14.86 -5.53 5.64
CA ARG A 39 -16.21 -4.94 5.72
C ARG A 39 -16.56 -4.52 7.13
N THR A 40 -16.39 -5.39 8.11
CA THR A 40 -16.67 -5.10 9.52
C THR A 40 -15.83 -3.94 10.03
N PHE A 41 -14.53 -3.96 9.69
CA PHE A 41 -13.59 -2.93 10.11
C PHE A 41 -13.95 -1.55 9.52
N HIS A 42 -14.13 -1.47 8.21
CA HIS A 42 -14.41 -0.20 7.55
C HIS A 42 -15.81 0.33 7.87
N GLN A 43 -16.82 -0.52 7.92
CA GLN A 43 -18.19 -0.10 8.24
C GLN A 43 -18.28 0.57 9.61
N ALA A 44 -17.47 0.16 10.57
CA ALA A 44 -17.42 0.76 11.91
C ALA A 44 -16.73 2.14 11.92
N LEU A 45 -15.81 2.41 10.97
CA LEU A 45 -14.96 3.61 10.97
C LEU A 45 -15.36 4.65 9.92
N ASP A 46 -15.76 4.20 8.74
CA ASP A 46 -16.20 5.04 7.62
C ASP A 46 -17.18 4.25 6.73
N PRO A 47 -18.50 4.41 6.90
CA PRO A 47 -19.49 3.65 6.14
C PRO A 47 -19.49 3.97 4.63
N LYS A 48 -18.78 4.99 4.18
CA LYS A 48 -18.58 5.29 2.76
C LYS A 48 -17.45 4.48 2.12
N ILE A 49 -16.69 3.69 2.90
CA ILE A 49 -15.89 2.58 2.38
C ILE A 49 -16.80 1.37 2.29
N ILE A 50 -17.18 1.02 1.07
CA ILE A 50 -18.14 -0.03 0.77
C ILE A 50 -17.39 -1.28 0.34
N ILE A 51 -17.57 -2.35 1.10
CA ILE A 51 -17.06 -3.67 0.76
C ILE A 51 -18.27 -4.57 0.54
N PRO A 52 -18.38 -5.26 -0.62
CA PRO A 52 -19.51 -6.10 -0.91
C PRO A 52 -19.79 -7.13 0.18
N GLN A 53 -21.05 -7.37 0.45
CA GLN A 53 -21.47 -8.41 1.37
C GLN A 53 -21.29 -9.79 0.75
N VAL A 54 -20.72 -10.72 1.50
CA VAL A 54 -20.59 -12.12 1.08
C VAL A 54 -21.91 -12.86 1.39
N TYR A 55 -22.47 -13.54 0.40
CA TYR A 55 -23.59 -14.46 0.57
C TYR A 55 -23.07 -15.88 0.76
N LYS A 56 -22.83 -16.25 2.03
CA LYS A 56 -22.19 -17.53 2.41
C LYS A 56 -22.91 -18.75 1.89
N ASP A 57 -24.23 -18.75 1.92
CA ASP A 57 -25.07 -19.89 1.47
C ASP A 57 -24.96 -20.12 -0.04
N TYR A 58 -24.51 -19.13 -0.79
CA TYR A 58 -24.30 -19.17 -2.25
C TYR A 58 -22.82 -19.15 -2.63
N SER A 59 -21.93 -19.31 -1.66
CA SER A 59 -20.48 -19.29 -1.85
C SER A 59 -19.86 -20.65 -1.48
N SER A 60 -18.74 -20.97 -2.12
CA SER A 60 -18.00 -22.20 -1.88
C SER A 60 -16.51 -21.95 -2.08
N ARG A 61 -15.70 -23.01 -2.05
CA ARG A 61 -14.26 -22.88 -2.37
C ARG A 61 -13.99 -22.28 -3.76
N HIS A 62 -14.89 -22.52 -4.72
CA HIS A 62 -14.70 -22.14 -6.12
C HIS A 62 -15.74 -21.14 -6.64
N ILE A 63 -16.64 -20.68 -5.79
CA ILE A 63 -17.67 -19.70 -6.11
C ILE A 63 -17.72 -18.67 -4.99
N LEU A 64 -17.61 -17.40 -5.35
CA LEU A 64 -17.81 -16.29 -4.44
C LEU A 64 -19.02 -15.48 -4.90
N THR A 65 -20.05 -15.41 -4.05
CA THR A 65 -21.27 -14.66 -4.33
C THR A 65 -21.32 -13.44 -3.43
N LEU A 66 -21.37 -12.25 -4.06
CA LEU A 66 -21.31 -10.96 -3.40
C LEU A 66 -22.55 -10.13 -3.69
N SER A 67 -22.85 -9.13 -2.82
CA SER A 67 -23.77 -8.07 -3.18
C SER A 67 -23.25 -7.29 -4.39
N LEU A 68 -24.17 -6.93 -5.29
CA LEU A 68 -23.83 -6.07 -6.43
C LEU A 68 -23.74 -4.62 -5.96
N GLU A 69 -22.54 -4.06 -6.04
CA GLU A 69 -22.29 -2.65 -5.76
C GLU A 69 -22.00 -1.92 -7.07
N HIS A 70 -22.76 -0.86 -7.34
CA HIS A 70 -22.57 -0.03 -8.53
C HIS A 70 -21.70 1.19 -8.20
N GLY A 71 -20.71 1.46 -9.03
CA GLY A 71 -19.85 2.62 -8.96
C GLY A 71 -19.15 2.84 -10.31
N GLU A 72 -18.52 3.98 -10.44
CA GLU A 72 -17.81 4.38 -11.65
C GLU A 72 -16.32 4.05 -11.55
N SER A 73 -15.67 3.90 -12.70
CA SER A 73 -14.23 3.68 -12.77
C SER A 73 -13.43 4.90 -12.32
N ILE A 74 -12.15 4.71 -12.05
CA ILE A 74 -11.24 5.81 -11.68
C ILE A 74 -11.13 6.85 -12.80
N GLU A 75 -11.21 6.44 -14.07
CA GLU A 75 -11.18 7.33 -15.23
C GLU A 75 -12.42 8.24 -15.23
N THR A 76 -13.61 7.69 -14.99
CA THR A 76 -14.84 8.49 -14.86
C THR A 76 -14.75 9.42 -13.66
N ALA A 77 -14.37 8.91 -12.49
CA ALA A 77 -14.23 9.69 -11.26
C ALA A 77 -13.22 10.84 -11.40
N SER A 78 -12.19 10.67 -12.22
CA SER A 78 -11.19 11.72 -12.50
C SER A 78 -11.73 12.94 -13.25
N THR A 79 -12.95 12.86 -13.77
CA THR A 79 -13.64 13.96 -14.46
C THR A 79 -14.58 14.75 -13.56
N TRP A 80 -14.82 14.27 -12.34
CA TRP A 80 -15.72 14.94 -11.37
C TRP A 80 -15.08 16.22 -10.78
N SER A 81 -15.83 16.90 -9.91
CA SER A 81 -15.33 18.13 -9.29
C SER A 81 -14.03 17.85 -8.50
N GLN A 82 -13.17 18.87 -8.38
CA GLN A 82 -11.93 18.74 -7.59
C GLN A 82 -12.22 18.36 -6.14
N GLU A 83 -13.29 18.90 -5.57
CA GLU A 83 -13.73 18.59 -4.21
C GLU A 83 -14.05 17.10 -4.06
N THR A 84 -14.86 16.54 -4.99
CA THR A 84 -15.19 15.11 -4.98
C THR A 84 -13.94 14.24 -5.13
N ARG A 85 -13.05 14.60 -6.05
CA ARG A 85 -11.80 13.85 -6.27
C ARG A 85 -10.89 13.87 -5.04
N ASN A 86 -10.80 15.01 -4.38
CA ASN A 86 -10.04 15.16 -3.14
C ASN A 86 -10.66 14.31 -2.02
N GLU A 87 -11.99 14.33 -1.86
CA GLU A 87 -12.67 13.50 -0.87
C GLU A 87 -12.43 12.00 -1.11
N LEU A 88 -12.53 11.54 -2.36
CA LEU A 88 -12.23 10.15 -2.74
C LEU A 88 -10.79 9.78 -2.44
N GLY A 89 -9.83 10.61 -2.81
CA GLY A 89 -8.42 10.40 -2.56
C GLY A 89 -8.09 10.35 -1.07
N ARG A 90 -8.62 11.27 -0.28
CA ARG A 90 -8.48 11.28 1.18
C ARG A 90 -9.04 10.00 1.81
N ARG A 91 -10.22 9.56 1.35
CA ARG A 91 -10.86 8.33 1.85
C ARG A 91 -10.04 7.09 1.50
N LEU A 92 -9.54 7.01 0.26
CA LEU A 92 -8.69 5.89 -0.18
C LEU A 92 -7.39 5.83 0.62
N PHE A 93 -6.71 6.97 0.79
CA PHE A 93 -5.48 7.08 1.59
C PHE A 93 -5.70 6.67 3.05
N ARG A 94 -6.78 7.19 3.66
CA ARG A 94 -7.15 6.84 5.04
C ARG A 94 -7.49 5.36 5.18
N ALA A 95 -8.23 4.78 4.24
CA ALA A 95 -8.63 3.38 4.29
C ALA A 95 -7.40 2.46 4.32
N ILE A 96 -6.48 2.61 3.37
CA ILE A 96 -5.29 1.76 3.31
C ILE A 96 -4.36 2.00 4.51
N GLY A 97 -4.20 3.24 4.96
CA GLY A 97 -3.42 3.55 6.15
C GLY A 97 -3.99 2.88 7.41
N ARG A 98 -5.32 2.89 7.56
CA ARG A 98 -6.00 2.19 8.67
C ARG A 98 -5.84 0.69 8.59
N GLU A 99 -5.89 0.10 7.40
CA GLU A 99 -5.62 -1.33 7.21
C GLU A 99 -4.19 -1.69 7.64
N ILE A 100 -3.20 -0.92 7.23
CA ILE A 100 -1.78 -1.16 7.57
C ILE A 100 -1.53 -0.95 9.07
N PHE A 101 -1.94 0.18 9.64
CA PHE A 101 -1.50 0.62 10.98
C PHE A 101 -2.42 0.21 12.13
N PHE A 102 -3.71 -0.07 11.86
CA PHE A 102 -4.69 -0.42 12.89
C PHE A 102 -5.21 -1.84 12.74
N LEU A 103 -5.71 -2.24 11.57
CA LEU A 103 -6.12 -3.61 11.30
C LEU A 103 -4.92 -4.55 11.23
N LYS A 104 -3.75 -4.05 10.81
CA LYS A 104 -2.51 -4.78 10.54
C LYS A 104 -2.70 -5.89 9.51
N ARG A 105 -3.67 -5.69 8.65
CA ARG A 105 -4.07 -6.62 7.62
C ARG A 105 -4.61 -5.80 6.46
N PHE A 106 -3.96 -5.87 5.30
CA PHE A 106 -4.23 -4.96 4.19
C PHE A 106 -4.25 -5.69 2.86
N HIS A 107 -5.06 -5.16 1.95
CA HIS A 107 -5.12 -5.62 0.57
C HIS A 107 -3.86 -5.21 -0.20
N CYS A 108 -3.19 -6.19 -0.85
CA CYS A 108 -1.89 -5.98 -1.49
C CYS A 108 -1.97 -5.68 -2.99
N ASP A 109 -3.17 -5.66 -3.57
CA ASP A 109 -3.34 -5.37 -5.00
C ASP A 109 -4.02 -4.01 -5.22
N PRO A 110 -3.24 -2.92 -5.39
CA PRO A 110 -3.76 -1.57 -5.58
C PRO A 110 -4.25 -1.30 -7.01
N HIS A 111 -4.51 -2.35 -7.81
CA HIS A 111 -4.95 -2.20 -9.19
C HIS A 111 -6.26 -1.39 -9.25
N PRO A 112 -6.38 -0.35 -10.13
CA PRO A 112 -7.57 0.50 -10.18
C PRO A 112 -8.89 -0.27 -10.42
N GLY A 113 -8.86 -1.40 -11.12
CA GLY A 113 -10.01 -2.26 -11.37
C GLY A 113 -10.60 -2.92 -10.13
N ASN A 114 -9.89 -2.90 -8.99
CA ASN A 114 -10.37 -3.40 -7.71
C ASN A 114 -11.19 -2.34 -6.95
N PHE A 115 -11.32 -1.13 -7.51
CA PHE A 115 -12.02 0.00 -6.89
C PHE A 115 -13.09 0.55 -7.81
N ALA A 116 -14.17 1.05 -7.22
CA ALA A 116 -15.13 1.90 -7.90
C ALA A 116 -15.51 3.08 -6.99
N PHE A 117 -16.05 4.12 -7.61
CA PHE A 117 -16.25 5.41 -6.97
C PHE A 117 -17.68 5.89 -7.18
N ARG A 118 -18.20 6.69 -6.24
CA ARG A 118 -19.49 7.38 -6.37
C ARG A 118 -19.30 8.87 -6.15
N GLU A 119 -20.14 9.69 -6.79
CA GLU A 119 -20.09 11.15 -6.64
C GLU A 119 -20.38 11.63 -5.22
N ASP A 120 -21.05 10.81 -4.40
CA ASP A 120 -21.28 11.08 -2.99
C ASP A 120 -20.03 10.91 -2.11
N GLY A 121 -18.90 10.63 -2.73
CA GLY A 121 -17.60 10.41 -2.07
C GLY A 121 -17.39 8.98 -1.58
N SER A 122 -18.28 8.02 -1.88
CA SER A 122 -18.08 6.62 -1.50
C SER A 122 -17.03 5.94 -2.37
N VAL A 123 -16.23 5.06 -1.74
CA VAL A 123 -15.25 4.19 -2.40
C VAL A 123 -15.67 2.73 -2.19
N ILE A 124 -15.77 1.99 -3.26
CA ILE A 124 -16.09 0.55 -3.25
C ILE A 124 -14.79 -0.21 -3.45
N VAL A 125 -14.55 -1.25 -2.65
CA VAL A 125 -13.40 -2.14 -2.78
C VAL A 125 -13.91 -3.56 -3.00
N TYR A 126 -13.66 -4.11 -4.19
CA TYR A 126 -14.25 -5.37 -4.61
C TYR A 126 -13.44 -6.61 -4.23
N ASP A 127 -12.13 -6.50 -4.16
CA ASP A 127 -11.21 -7.63 -4.06
C ASP A 127 -10.43 -7.61 -2.73
N TYR A 128 -10.41 -8.78 -2.07
CA TYR A 128 -9.55 -9.08 -0.91
C TYR A 128 -8.92 -10.47 -1.03
N GLY A 129 -8.65 -10.94 -2.25
CA GLY A 129 -7.95 -12.20 -2.51
C GLY A 129 -6.51 -12.17 -2.02
N GLY A 130 -5.81 -11.09 -2.29
CA GLY A 130 -4.41 -10.89 -1.89
C GLY A 130 -4.27 -10.04 -0.62
N VAL A 131 -4.33 -10.65 0.56
CA VAL A 131 -4.22 -9.94 1.85
C VAL A 131 -2.93 -10.32 2.58
N LYS A 132 -2.19 -9.31 3.05
CA LYS A 132 -1.02 -9.47 3.92
C LYS A 132 -1.36 -9.09 5.35
N THR A 133 -0.88 -9.89 6.30
CA THR A 133 -0.95 -9.60 7.74
C THR A 133 0.44 -9.21 8.25
N LEU A 134 0.52 -8.14 9.02
CA LEU A 134 1.73 -7.65 9.67
C LEU A 134 1.69 -7.96 11.17
N SER A 135 2.85 -8.25 11.74
CA SER A 135 2.97 -8.33 13.20
C SER A 135 2.88 -6.94 13.83
N THR A 136 2.52 -6.88 15.11
CA THR A 136 2.50 -5.61 15.85
C THR A 136 3.88 -4.95 15.88
N GLU A 137 4.94 -5.75 15.94
CA GLU A 137 6.32 -5.31 15.95
C GLU A 137 6.70 -4.63 14.62
N ILE A 138 6.37 -5.23 13.49
CA ILE A 138 6.61 -4.65 12.17
C ILE A 138 5.87 -3.31 12.02
N VAL A 139 4.60 -3.26 12.43
CA VAL A 139 3.81 -2.01 12.38
C VAL A 139 4.43 -0.94 13.29
N MET A 140 4.94 -1.30 14.45
CA MET A 140 5.66 -0.37 15.34
C MET A 140 6.90 0.20 14.66
N HIS A 141 7.73 -0.65 14.03
CA HIS A 141 8.92 -0.19 13.32
C HIS A 141 8.58 0.72 12.14
N PHE A 142 7.51 0.43 11.38
CA PHE A 142 7.05 1.37 10.35
C PHE A 142 6.62 2.72 10.91
N LYS A 143 5.89 2.75 12.03
CA LYS A 143 5.50 4.02 12.68
C LYS A 143 6.72 4.80 13.16
N GLN A 144 7.71 4.15 13.75
CA GLN A 144 8.96 4.77 14.19
C GLN A 144 9.80 5.26 13.01
N LEU A 145 9.85 4.51 11.90
CA LEU A 145 10.50 4.93 10.67
C LEU A 145 9.88 6.21 10.09
N ILE A 146 8.55 6.27 10.06
CA ILE A 146 7.81 7.44 9.60
C ILE A 146 8.07 8.64 10.51
N GLN A 147 8.10 8.43 11.83
CA GLN A 147 8.41 9.52 12.76
C GLN A 147 9.85 10.01 12.59
N ALA A 148 10.82 9.10 12.49
CA ALA A 148 12.21 9.46 12.21
C ALA A 148 12.35 10.23 10.88
N ALA A 149 11.59 9.86 9.86
CA ALA A 149 11.54 10.58 8.59
C ALA A 149 10.99 12.00 8.73
N ARG A 150 9.93 12.20 9.54
CA ARG A 150 9.40 13.55 9.86
C ARG A 150 10.42 14.44 10.57
N ASP A 151 11.17 13.83 11.48
CA ASP A 151 12.16 14.52 12.29
C ASP A 151 13.51 14.68 11.55
N SER A 152 13.61 14.14 10.32
CA SER A 152 14.86 14.07 9.53
C SER A 152 16.00 13.40 10.31
N ASP A 153 15.67 12.47 11.21
CA ASP A 153 16.63 11.70 12.01
C ASP A 153 17.10 10.47 11.22
N ILE A 154 18.15 10.66 10.43
CA ILE A 154 18.74 9.61 9.58
C ILE A 154 19.18 8.40 10.42
N LEU A 155 19.76 8.62 11.60
CA LEU A 155 20.23 7.52 12.44
C LEU A 155 19.07 6.65 12.94
N ALA A 156 17.99 7.29 13.41
CA ALA A 156 16.79 6.57 13.80
C ALA A 156 16.14 5.86 12.61
N MET A 157 16.14 6.44 11.41
CA MET A 157 15.67 5.79 10.19
C MET A 157 16.46 4.51 9.87
N GLU A 158 17.78 4.58 9.92
CA GLU A 158 18.66 3.41 9.67
C GLU A 158 18.41 2.28 10.68
N GLN A 159 18.19 2.63 11.95
CA GLN A 159 17.84 1.66 12.99
C GLN A 159 16.50 0.94 12.66
N GLN A 160 15.49 1.69 12.24
CA GLN A 160 14.20 1.11 11.90
C GLN A 160 14.24 0.29 10.60
N LEU A 161 14.97 0.76 9.59
CA LEU A 161 15.17 0.00 8.33
C LEU A 161 15.92 -1.32 8.58
N THR A 162 16.89 -1.31 9.50
CA THR A 162 17.60 -2.52 9.93
C THR A 162 16.69 -3.48 10.69
N ALA A 163 15.87 -2.97 11.62
CA ALA A 163 14.88 -3.77 12.36
C ALA A 163 13.80 -4.36 11.44
N LEU A 164 13.42 -3.66 10.38
CA LEU A 164 12.52 -4.16 9.32
C LEU A 164 13.22 -5.13 8.35
N HIS A 165 14.47 -5.47 8.57
CA HIS A 165 15.30 -6.28 7.65
C HIS A 165 15.36 -5.73 6.23
N SER A 166 15.27 -4.41 6.10
CA SER A 166 15.27 -3.70 4.82
C SER A 166 16.57 -2.99 4.53
N MET A 167 17.49 -2.97 5.50
CA MET A 167 18.83 -2.41 5.39
C MET A 167 19.84 -3.35 6.06
N SER A 168 21.05 -3.45 5.47
CA SER A 168 22.17 -4.17 6.04
C SER A 168 22.73 -3.42 7.26
N GLU A 169 23.02 -4.12 8.38
CA GLU A 169 23.61 -3.54 9.60
C GLU A 169 24.94 -2.79 9.35
N GLN A 170 25.69 -3.21 8.35
CA GLN A 170 26.97 -2.60 7.97
C GLN A 170 26.83 -1.65 6.78
N GLY A 171 25.63 -1.52 6.24
CA GLY A 171 25.34 -0.68 5.10
C GLY A 171 25.50 0.80 5.46
N LYS A 172 26.06 1.57 4.53
CA LYS A 172 26.12 3.03 4.63
C LYS A 172 25.49 3.63 3.39
N PHE A 173 24.58 4.53 3.61
CA PHE A 173 23.95 5.31 2.55
C PHE A 173 24.24 6.80 2.80
N PRO A 174 24.61 7.59 1.78
CA PRO A 174 24.97 8.99 1.97
C PRO A 174 23.83 9.83 2.54
N ALA A 175 24.16 10.70 3.50
CA ALA A 175 23.16 11.57 4.13
C ALA A 175 22.45 12.45 3.10
N GLU A 176 23.18 12.97 2.11
CA GLU A 176 22.63 13.83 1.06
C GLU A 176 21.58 13.08 0.20
N LEU A 177 21.76 11.77 0.02
CA LEU A 177 20.74 10.95 -0.68
C LEU A 177 19.54 10.65 0.22
N TYR A 178 19.74 10.46 1.54
CA TYR A 178 18.62 10.36 2.47
C TYR A 178 17.77 11.64 2.44
N GLU A 179 18.39 12.80 2.57
CA GLU A 179 17.71 14.10 2.56
C GLU A 179 16.93 14.32 1.26
N ALA A 180 17.55 14.00 0.11
CA ALA A 180 16.89 14.11 -1.19
C ALA A 180 15.69 13.15 -1.32
N TRP A 181 15.82 11.90 -0.88
CA TRP A 181 14.71 10.95 -0.87
C TRP A 181 13.61 11.37 0.10
N LEU A 182 13.94 11.88 1.29
CA LEU A 182 12.97 12.38 2.26
C LEU A 182 12.17 13.54 1.68
N GLU A 183 12.82 14.52 1.05
CA GLU A 183 12.13 15.64 0.42
C GLU A 183 11.09 15.13 -0.60
N VAL A 184 11.49 14.21 -1.47
CA VAL A 184 10.61 13.69 -2.51
C VAL A 184 9.45 12.88 -1.92
N LEU A 185 9.74 11.96 -0.99
CA LEU A 185 8.73 11.06 -0.43
C LEU A 185 7.75 11.76 0.52
N MET A 186 8.22 12.77 1.26
CA MET A 186 7.38 13.49 2.21
C MET A 186 6.57 14.63 1.57
N ARG A 187 6.98 15.12 0.40
CA ARG A 187 6.32 16.24 -0.29
C ARG A 187 4.81 16.06 -0.45
N PRO A 188 4.28 14.92 -0.93
CA PRO A 188 2.84 14.71 -1.06
C PRO A 188 2.08 14.66 0.28
N LEU A 189 2.80 14.51 1.39
CA LEU A 189 2.22 14.31 2.71
C LEU A 189 2.32 15.57 3.61
N THR A 190 3.16 16.55 3.24
CA THR A 190 3.46 17.69 4.09
C THR A 190 3.03 19.04 3.50
N THR A 191 2.75 19.09 2.21
CA THR A 191 2.37 20.31 1.49
C THR A 191 1.09 20.12 0.69
N LEU A 192 0.49 21.23 0.24
CA LEU A 192 -0.52 21.16 -0.82
C LEU A 192 0.14 20.59 -2.09
N TYR A 193 -0.33 19.45 -2.54
CA TYR A 193 0.30 18.70 -3.62
C TYR A 193 -0.68 18.37 -4.74
N ASP A 194 -0.29 18.66 -5.97
CA ASP A 194 -1.02 18.26 -7.16
C ASP A 194 -0.49 16.92 -7.67
N PHE A 195 -1.25 15.85 -7.37
CA PHE A 195 -0.88 14.52 -7.80
C PHE A 195 -0.91 14.38 -9.33
N ALA A 196 -1.69 15.20 -10.06
CA ALA A 196 -1.74 15.13 -11.51
C ALA A 196 -0.42 15.56 -12.17
N GLU A 197 0.33 16.48 -11.56
CA GLU A 197 1.67 16.88 -12.02
C GLU A 197 2.72 15.80 -11.78
N ASN A 198 2.50 14.93 -10.77
CA ASN A 198 3.36 13.79 -10.45
C ASN A 198 4.86 14.16 -10.28
N SER A 199 5.15 15.34 -9.74
CA SER A 199 6.52 15.84 -9.62
C SER A 199 7.39 14.96 -8.72
N ALA A 200 6.86 14.46 -7.60
CA ALA A 200 7.59 13.57 -6.71
C ALA A 200 8.04 12.26 -7.39
N HIS A 201 7.24 11.70 -8.30
CA HIS A 201 7.65 10.52 -9.06
C HIS A 201 8.79 10.84 -10.03
N HIS A 202 8.71 11.97 -10.75
CA HIS A 202 9.77 12.38 -11.68
C HIS A 202 11.09 12.60 -10.94
N ASP A 203 11.07 13.34 -9.83
CA ASP A 203 12.26 13.59 -9.01
C ASP A 203 12.80 12.28 -8.40
N GLY A 204 11.89 11.37 -7.97
CA GLY A 204 12.27 10.05 -7.47
C GLY A 204 13.02 9.20 -8.51
N ILE A 205 12.60 9.23 -9.79
CA ILE A 205 13.33 8.54 -10.88
C ILE A 205 14.76 9.07 -11.01
N GLU A 206 14.96 10.38 -10.91
CA GLU A 206 16.31 10.98 -10.98
C GLU A 206 17.19 10.51 -9.80
N LEU A 207 16.61 10.27 -8.63
CA LEU A 207 17.33 9.77 -7.46
C LEU A 207 17.67 8.26 -7.53
N VAL A 208 16.97 7.48 -8.35
CA VAL A 208 17.27 6.05 -8.51
C VAL A 208 18.70 5.83 -8.99
N LYS A 209 19.12 6.56 -10.03
CA LYS A 209 20.43 6.35 -10.66
C LYS A 209 21.62 6.52 -9.70
N PRO A 210 21.76 7.60 -8.90
CA PRO A 210 22.81 7.70 -7.90
C PRO A 210 22.67 6.67 -6.77
N SER A 211 21.44 6.27 -6.43
CA SER A 211 21.16 5.28 -5.39
C SER A 211 21.55 3.85 -5.77
N LEU A 212 21.58 3.51 -7.07
CA LEU A 212 21.95 2.17 -7.55
C LEU A 212 23.36 1.74 -7.13
N LYS A 213 24.24 2.67 -6.79
CA LYS A 213 25.60 2.35 -6.26
C LYS A 213 25.55 1.70 -4.87
N TYR A 214 24.43 1.82 -4.19
CA TYR A 214 24.20 1.36 -2.82
C TYR A 214 23.09 0.30 -2.75
N TRP A 215 22.80 -0.36 -3.88
CA TRP A 215 21.70 -1.34 -3.97
C TRP A 215 21.88 -2.54 -3.02
N ASP A 216 23.13 -2.87 -2.65
CA ASP A 216 23.48 -3.92 -1.71
C ASP A 216 23.22 -3.55 -0.24
N VAL A 217 23.07 -2.24 0.04
CA VAL A 217 22.71 -1.71 1.37
C VAL A 217 21.23 -2.00 1.68
N PHE A 218 20.37 -1.85 0.68
CA PHE A 218 18.92 -2.02 0.82
C PHE A 218 18.48 -3.39 0.32
N LYS A 219 17.94 -4.20 1.24
CA LYS A 219 17.41 -5.53 0.95
C LYS A 219 15.99 -5.63 1.53
N PRO A 220 14.97 -5.13 0.83
CA PRO A 220 13.62 -5.08 1.38
C PRO A 220 13.17 -6.49 1.78
N SER A 221 12.68 -6.63 3.01
CA SER A 221 12.01 -7.83 3.47
C SER A 221 10.70 -8.04 2.71
N PRO A 222 10.13 -9.27 2.68
CA PRO A 222 8.84 -9.52 2.04
C PRO A 222 7.73 -8.61 2.57
N ASP A 223 7.73 -8.29 3.87
CA ASP A 223 6.74 -7.40 4.48
C ASP A 223 6.90 -5.96 3.99
N THR A 224 8.14 -5.45 3.99
CA THR A 224 8.44 -4.10 3.49
C THR A 224 8.13 -3.99 1.99
N LEU A 225 8.45 -5.02 1.23
CA LEU A 225 8.17 -5.04 -0.21
C LEU A 225 6.66 -4.94 -0.48
N MET A 226 5.83 -5.69 0.27
CA MET A 226 4.38 -5.65 0.09
C MET A 226 3.78 -4.31 0.52
N VAL A 227 4.23 -3.73 1.65
CA VAL A 227 3.79 -2.39 2.07
C VAL A 227 4.18 -1.36 1.02
N ASN A 228 5.41 -1.37 0.54
CA ASN A 228 5.88 -0.42 -0.49
C ASN A 228 5.09 -0.56 -1.80
N ARG A 229 4.83 -1.80 -2.26
CA ARG A 229 4.01 -2.05 -3.45
C ARG A 229 2.61 -1.46 -3.29
N THR A 230 1.97 -1.70 -2.15
CA THR A 230 0.62 -1.21 -1.87
C THR A 230 0.57 0.31 -1.81
N VAL A 231 1.47 0.93 -1.03
CA VAL A 231 1.53 2.39 -0.90
C VAL A 231 1.82 3.06 -2.24
N SER A 232 2.80 2.55 -3.00
CA SER A 232 3.12 3.08 -4.33
C SER A 232 1.95 2.95 -5.31
N GLY A 233 1.23 1.83 -5.29
CA GLY A 233 0.06 1.66 -6.15
C GLY A 233 -1.08 2.60 -5.80
N HIS A 234 -1.33 2.84 -4.50
CA HIS A 234 -2.31 3.84 -4.08
C HIS A 234 -1.87 5.28 -4.40
N TYR A 235 -0.57 5.58 -4.37
CA TYR A 235 -0.05 6.84 -4.88
C TYR A 235 -0.45 7.03 -6.37
N TRP A 236 -0.34 5.98 -7.20
CA TRP A 236 -0.82 6.01 -8.58
C TRP A 236 -2.34 6.20 -8.69
N ASN A 237 -3.12 5.63 -7.79
CA ASN A 237 -4.57 5.88 -7.76
C ASN A 237 -4.88 7.35 -7.46
N LEU A 238 -4.12 8.02 -6.57
CA LEU A 238 -4.27 9.46 -6.32
C LEU A 238 -3.90 10.30 -7.56
N ILE A 239 -2.90 9.88 -8.33
CA ILE A 239 -2.55 10.51 -9.62
C ILE A 239 -3.69 10.35 -10.63
N HIS A 240 -4.23 9.15 -10.78
CA HIS A 240 -5.34 8.88 -11.70
C HIS A 240 -6.60 9.66 -11.31
N LEU A 241 -6.91 9.79 -10.04
CA LEU A 241 -8.00 10.64 -9.53
C LEU A 241 -7.70 12.14 -9.67
N LYS A 242 -6.46 12.52 -10.01
CA LYS A 242 -6.01 13.92 -10.08
C LYS A 242 -6.31 14.68 -8.77
N VAL A 243 -5.95 14.07 -7.66
CA VAL A 243 -6.11 14.69 -6.33
C VAL A 243 -5.21 15.92 -6.24
N HIS A 244 -5.74 17.00 -5.66
CA HIS A 244 -4.99 18.21 -5.36
C HIS A 244 -5.33 18.62 -3.93
N ASP A 245 -4.53 18.14 -2.97
CA ASP A 245 -4.84 18.29 -1.55
C ASP A 245 -3.57 18.23 -0.68
N ASN A 246 -3.71 18.57 0.59
CA ASN A 246 -2.72 18.34 1.64
C ASN A 246 -3.21 17.18 2.51
N LEU A 247 -2.47 16.08 2.51
CA LEU A 247 -2.82 14.87 3.26
C LEU A 247 -2.16 14.79 4.65
N ASN A 248 -1.53 15.88 5.12
CA ASN A 248 -0.77 15.88 6.38
C ASN A 248 -1.63 15.50 7.60
N ASP A 249 -2.84 16.05 7.69
CA ASP A 249 -3.76 15.74 8.78
C ASP A 249 -4.16 14.25 8.84
N LEU A 250 -4.34 13.61 7.69
CA LEU A 250 -4.58 12.18 7.60
C LEU A 250 -3.35 11.37 7.99
N PHE A 251 -2.18 11.84 7.59
CA PHE A 251 -0.94 11.19 7.94
C PHE A 251 -0.65 11.27 9.45
N GLU A 252 -0.99 12.39 10.10
CA GLU A 252 -0.93 12.54 11.55
C GLU A 252 -1.98 11.67 12.27
N GLU A 253 -3.19 11.53 11.72
CA GLU A 253 -4.20 10.60 12.24
C GLU A 253 -3.68 9.15 12.26
N LEU A 254 -3.03 8.72 11.17
CA LEU A 254 -2.57 7.35 11.00
C LEU A 254 -1.31 7.03 11.81
N VAL A 255 -0.40 7.98 11.91
CA VAL A 255 0.86 7.89 12.64
C VAL A 255 1.03 9.15 13.50
N PRO A 256 0.33 9.24 14.64
CA PRO A 256 0.44 10.41 15.51
C PRO A 256 1.86 10.56 16.04
N PRO A 257 2.32 11.80 16.27
CA PRO A 257 3.59 12.04 16.94
C PRO A 257 3.60 11.38 18.34
N PRO A 258 4.78 11.01 18.85
CA PRO A 258 4.88 10.49 20.21
C PRO A 258 4.37 11.51 21.22
N ALA A 259 3.70 11.03 22.27
CA ALA A 259 3.15 11.85 23.35
C ALA A 259 4.25 12.52 24.19
#